data_40b22512a950e9736cdfacbfa9c33ee4
#
_entry.id   40b22512a950e9736cdfacbfa9c33ee4
#
_cell.length_a   1.000
_cell.length_b   1.000
_cell.length_c   1.000
_cell.angle_alpha   90.00
_cell.angle_beta   90.00
_cell.angle_gamma   90.00
#
_symmetry.space_group_name_H-M   'P 1'
#
loop_
_entity.id
_entity.type
_entity.pdbx_description
1 polymer ?
#
loop_
_entity_poly.entity_id
_entity_poly.type
_entity_poly.pdbx_seq_one_letter_code
_entity_poly.pdbx_strand_id
1 'polypeptide(L)'
;MANIKSQIKRIKTNTKRTERNKAYKSELRTWIRHFRETAAAGNKEEAAKALQVASRKLDKAVSKGVIHKNQAANKKSAMAKTLNAL
;
A
#
# COMPACT_ATOMS: atom_id res chain seq x y z
N MET A 1 -12.14 -36.38 -13.62
CA MET A 1 -12.53 -34.96 -13.72
C MET A 1 -12.92 -34.38 -12.38
N ALA A 2 -12.03 -34.48 -11.42
CA ALA A 2 -12.21 -33.93 -10.09
C ALA A 2 -11.98 -32.41 -10.02
N ASN A 3 -11.82 -31.75 -11.17
CA ASN A 3 -11.25 -30.39 -11.21
C ASN A 3 -12.28 -29.28 -11.16
N ILE A 4 -13.58 -29.55 -11.34
CA ILE A 4 -14.60 -28.51 -11.36
C ILE A 4 -14.78 -27.90 -9.97
N LYS A 5 -14.89 -28.73 -8.94
CA LYS A 5 -15.03 -28.27 -7.55
C LYS A 5 -13.77 -27.52 -7.09
N SER A 6 -12.57 -28.01 -7.46
CA SER A 6 -11.30 -27.35 -7.15
C SER A 6 -11.18 -26.02 -7.85
N GLN A 7 -11.63 -25.92 -9.10
CA GLN A 7 -11.62 -24.66 -9.86
C GLN A 7 -12.58 -23.64 -9.27
N ILE A 8 -13.78 -24.04 -8.88
CA ILE A 8 -14.76 -23.17 -8.24
C ILE A 8 -14.20 -22.62 -6.93
N LYS A 9 -13.60 -23.47 -6.10
CA LYS A 9 -12.96 -23.08 -4.86
C LYS A 9 -11.82 -22.10 -5.10
N ARG A 10 -11.00 -22.35 -6.12
CA ARG A 10 -9.89 -21.48 -6.50
C ARG A 10 -10.39 -20.11 -6.97
N ILE A 11 -11.44 -20.08 -7.78
CA ILE A 11 -12.06 -18.82 -8.24
C ILE A 11 -12.58 -18.02 -7.06
N LYS A 12 -13.29 -18.64 -6.12
CA LYS A 12 -13.78 -17.96 -4.90
C LYS A 12 -12.65 -17.43 -4.06
N THR A 13 -11.57 -18.21 -3.88
CA THR A 13 -10.40 -17.79 -3.12
C THR A 13 -9.70 -16.62 -3.81
N ASN A 14 -9.53 -16.67 -5.12
CA ASN A 14 -8.92 -15.58 -5.89
C ASN A 14 -9.77 -14.32 -5.85
N THR A 15 -11.09 -14.41 -5.88
CA THR A 15 -11.99 -13.27 -5.75
C THR A 15 -11.83 -12.59 -4.39
N LYS A 16 -11.80 -13.36 -3.32
CA LYS A 16 -11.58 -12.83 -1.96
C LYS A 16 -10.22 -12.14 -1.83
N ARG A 17 -9.16 -12.74 -2.40
CA ARG A 17 -7.83 -12.14 -2.41
C ARG A 17 -7.80 -10.84 -3.20
N THR A 18 -8.45 -10.82 -4.36
CA THR A 18 -8.52 -9.64 -5.22
C THR A 18 -9.24 -8.49 -4.51
N GLU A 19 -10.38 -8.77 -3.87
CA GLU A 19 -11.12 -7.79 -3.10
C GLU A 19 -10.30 -7.23 -1.94
N ARG A 20 -9.64 -8.10 -1.18
CA ARG A 20 -8.76 -7.71 -0.08
C ARG A 20 -7.60 -6.86 -0.56
N ASN A 21 -6.95 -7.29 -1.65
CA ASN A 21 -5.82 -6.55 -2.24
C ASN A 21 -6.26 -5.19 -2.74
N LYS A 22 -7.43 -5.10 -3.33
CA LYS A 22 -8.01 -3.84 -3.80
C LYS A 22 -8.22 -2.87 -2.63
N ALA A 23 -8.75 -3.36 -1.51
CA ALA A 23 -8.95 -2.56 -0.31
C ALA A 23 -7.62 -2.03 0.25
N TYR A 24 -6.60 -2.88 0.35
CA TYR A 24 -5.27 -2.48 0.79
C TYR A 24 -4.63 -1.46 -0.13
N LYS A 25 -4.72 -1.66 -1.45
CA LYS A 25 -4.17 -0.72 -2.44
C LYS A 25 -4.87 0.63 -2.36
N SER A 26 -6.18 0.64 -2.18
CA SER A 26 -6.96 1.86 -2.03
C SER A 26 -6.52 2.63 -0.78
N GLU A 27 -6.35 1.95 0.34
CA GLU A 27 -5.87 2.54 1.59
C GLU A 27 -4.46 3.12 1.43
N LEU A 28 -3.56 2.38 0.77
CA LEU A 28 -2.21 2.86 0.50
C LEU A 28 -2.20 4.12 -0.35
N ARG A 29 -3.01 4.18 -1.40
CA ARG A 29 -3.15 5.37 -2.24
C ARG A 29 -3.62 6.57 -1.43
N THR A 30 -4.57 6.37 -0.55
CA THR A 30 -5.12 7.43 0.31
C THR A 30 -4.02 8.02 1.18
N TRP A 31 -3.20 7.20 1.83
CA TRP A 31 -2.11 7.67 2.69
C TRP A 31 -0.97 8.31 1.93
N ILE A 32 -0.60 7.77 0.77
CA ILE A 32 0.43 8.36 -0.09
C ILE A 32 -0.06 9.72 -0.61
N ARG A 33 -1.31 9.82 -0.99
CA ARG A 33 -1.92 11.08 -1.43
C ARG A 33 -1.92 12.11 -0.31
N HIS A 34 -2.30 11.71 0.89
CA HIS A 34 -2.29 12.57 2.08
C HIS A 34 -0.88 13.10 2.35
N PHE A 35 0.13 12.23 2.27
CA PHE A 35 1.52 12.65 2.39
C PHE A 35 1.89 13.70 1.34
N ARG A 36 1.54 13.46 0.08
CA ARG A 36 1.83 14.40 -1.01
C ARG A 36 1.16 15.75 -0.79
N GLU A 37 -0.08 15.75 -0.34
CA GLU A 37 -0.83 16.97 -0.06
C GLU A 37 -0.18 17.77 1.07
N THR A 38 0.20 17.12 2.16
CA THR A 38 0.85 17.77 3.29
C THR A 38 2.25 18.27 2.92
N ALA A 39 2.99 17.52 2.12
CA ALA A 39 4.30 17.91 1.61
C ALA A 39 4.18 19.13 0.67
N ALA A 40 3.20 19.13 -0.23
CA ALA A 40 2.95 20.26 -1.14
C ALA A 40 2.56 21.53 -0.39
N ALA A 41 1.85 21.38 0.73
CA ALA A 41 1.50 22.51 1.62
C ALA A 41 2.68 23.02 2.44
N GLY A 42 3.83 22.34 2.40
CA GLY A 42 5.02 22.71 3.17
C GLY A 42 4.93 22.36 4.66
N ASN A 43 3.97 21.54 5.05
CA ASN A 43 3.79 21.14 6.44
C ASN A 43 4.63 19.91 6.76
N LYS A 44 5.87 20.13 7.16
CA LYS A 44 6.85 19.08 7.42
C LYS A 44 6.41 18.13 8.53
N GLU A 45 5.82 18.64 9.61
CA GLU A 45 5.37 17.81 10.74
C GLU A 45 4.26 16.86 10.32
N GLU A 46 3.25 17.36 9.63
CA GLU A 46 2.15 16.55 9.13
C GLU A 46 2.63 15.54 8.08
N ALA A 47 3.53 15.97 7.20
CA ALA A 47 4.14 15.09 6.20
C ALA A 47 4.93 13.95 6.87
N ALA A 48 5.67 14.24 7.94
CA ALA A 48 6.41 13.22 8.69
C ALA A 48 5.47 12.19 9.32
N LYS A 49 4.36 12.64 9.91
CA LYS A 49 3.35 11.74 10.47
C LYS A 49 2.70 10.90 9.40
N ALA A 50 2.33 11.50 8.28
CA ALA A 50 1.74 10.79 7.15
C ALA A 50 2.72 9.76 6.59
N LEU A 51 4.00 10.08 6.51
CA LEU A 51 5.04 9.14 6.07
C LEU A 51 5.15 7.94 7.00
N GLN A 52 5.11 8.15 8.32
CA GLN A 52 5.15 7.06 9.29
C GLN A 52 3.98 6.10 9.09
N VAL A 53 2.77 6.63 8.96
CA VAL A 53 1.58 5.82 8.76
C VAL A 53 1.64 5.09 7.42
N ALA A 54 1.99 5.80 6.35
CA ALA A 54 2.13 5.20 5.02
C ALA A 54 3.17 4.08 5.02
N SER A 55 4.31 4.27 5.70
CA SER A 55 5.36 3.25 5.82
C SER A 55 4.84 1.99 6.51
N ARG A 56 4.10 2.14 7.61
CA ARG A 56 3.48 1.01 8.31
C ARG A 56 2.49 0.26 7.42
N LYS A 57 1.67 1.00 6.67
CA LYS A 57 0.71 0.42 5.74
C LYS A 57 1.41 -0.33 4.61
N LEU A 58 2.51 0.22 4.08
CA LEU A 58 3.32 -0.42 3.06
C LEU A 58 3.94 -1.73 3.57
N ASP A 59 4.53 -1.71 4.77
CA ASP A 59 5.11 -2.90 5.39
C ASP A 59 4.06 -3.98 5.64
N LYS A 60 2.89 -3.59 6.11
CA LYS A 60 1.78 -4.50 6.34
C LYS A 60 1.29 -5.11 5.02
N ALA A 61 1.22 -4.31 3.95
CA ALA A 61 0.83 -4.80 2.62
C ALA A 61 1.84 -5.81 2.07
N VAL A 62 3.13 -5.60 2.29
CA VAL A 62 4.18 -6.57 1.93
C VAL A 62 3.98 -7.87 2.71
N SER A 63 3.76 -7.78 4.01
CA SER A 63 3.51 -8.93 4.87
C SER A 63 2.29 -9.74 4.43
N LYS A 64 1.26 -9.06 3.91
CA LYS A 64 0.04 -9.70 3.39
C LYS A 64 0.17 -10.17 1.95
N GLY A 65 1.29 -9.91 1.28
CA GLY A 65 1.50 -10.31 -0.10
C GLY A 65 0.76 -9.45 -1.13
N VAL A 66 0.28 -8.27 -0.75
CA VAL A 66 -0.44 -7.35 -1.64
C VAL A 66 0.50 -6.67 -2.62
N ILE A 67 1.67 -6.27 -2.15
CA ILE A 67 2.71 -5.65 -2.96
C ILE A 67 4.06 -6.32 -2.68
N HIS A 68 4.99 -6.17 -3.63
CA HIS A 68 6.35 -6.68 -3.46
C HIS A 68 7.17 -5.75 -2.56
N LYS A 69 8.10 -6.32 -1.80
CA LYS A 69 8.98 -5.55 -0.90
C LYS A 69 9.75 -4.44 -1.62
N ASN A 70 10.13 -4.66 -2.87
CA ASN A 70 10.85 -3.65 -3.67
C ASN A 70 9.97 -2.46 -3.99
N GLN A 71 8.69 -2.66 -4.27
CA GLN A 71 7.74 -1.57 -4.50
C GLN A 71 7.55 -0.74 -3.23
N ALA A 72 7.43 -1.41 -2.09
CA ALA A 72 7.31 -0.72 -0.80
C ALA A 72 8.56 0.11 -0.49
N ALA A 73 9.74 -0.46 -0.71
CA ALA A 73 11.01 0.24 -0.49
C ALA A 73 11.15 1.46 -1.41
N ASN A 74 10.78 1.34 -2.68
CA ASN A 74 10.82 2.45 -3.64
C ASN A 74 9.88 3.58 -3.22
N LYS A 75 8.68 3.26 -2.80
CA LYS A 75 7.69 4.26 -2.35
C LYS A 75 8.14 4.96 -1.08
N LYS A 76 8.66 4.22 -0.11
CA LYS A 76 9.22 4.80 1.13
C LYS A 76 10.38 5.73 0.82
N SER A 77 11.29 5.32 -0.05
CA SER A 77 12.46 6.10 -0.44
C SER A 77 12.03 7.41 -1.12
N ALA A 78 11.08 7.35 -2.04
CA ALA A 78 10.57 8.52 -2.73
C ALA A 78 9.93 9.51 -1.75
N MET A 79 9.11 9.01 -0.82
CA MET A 79 8.48 9.87 0.20
C MET A 79 9.51 10.47 1.14
N ALA A 80 10.51 9.70 1.57
CA ALA A 80 11.58 10.20 2.44
C ALA A 80 12.38 11.30 1.76
N LYS A 81 12.71 11.16 0.48
CA LYS A 81 13.39 12.20 -0.29
C LYS A 81 12.56 13.48 -0.36
N THR A 82 11.27 13.36 -0.61
CA THR A 82 10.35 14.50 -0.65
C THR A 82 10.30 15.19 0.71
N LEU A 83 10.21 14.45 1.80
CA LEU A 83 10.20 15.00 3.15
C LEU A 83 11.51 15.72 3.46
N ASN A 84 12.65 15.14 3.10
CA ASN A 84 13.96 15.75 3.36
C ASN A 84 14.17 17.04 2.56
N ALA A 85 13.50 17.17 1.42
CA ALA A 85 13.55 18.38 0.60
C ALA A 85 12.73 19.53 1.16
N LEU A 86 11.88 19.26 2.15
CA LEU A 86 11.12 20.29 2.86
C LEU A 86 12.00 20.92 3.94
#